data_a6f734360dc32e74cf6a9a6553550dc5
#
_entry.id   a6f734360dc32e74cf6a9a6553550dc5
#
_cell.length_a   1.000
_cell.length_b   1.000
_cell.length_c   1.000
_cell.angle_alpha   90.00
_cell.angle_beta   90.00
_cell.angle_gamma   90.00
#
_symmetry.space_group_name_H-M   'P 1'
#
loop_
_entity.id
_entity.type
_entity.pdbx_description
1 polymer ?
#
loop_
_entity_poly.entity_id
_entity_poly.type
_entity_poly.pdbx_seq_one_letter_code
_entity_poly.pdbx_strand_id
1 'polypeptide(L)'
;MKKIYNKNLYQNFKSDYSPDDFHHIAFKTTNYKKMVDFYKNLFGCEPLYQSDLITFLAYDNEHHRIAIANTSGVLNSLNFIQRSIMKFKIFLNKKIPSIEGLDHVSYRVNPIDKWFDFYFSAKERGLNPLWTINPVSYTHLRAHETN
;
A
#
# COMPACT_ATOMS: atom_id res chain seq x y z
N MET A 1 23.23 13.18 -18.26
CA MET A 1 21.94 12.43 -18.33
C MET A 1 20.92 13.30 -19.06
N LYS A 2 20.54 12.98 -20.30
CA LYS A 2 19.52 13.75 -21.06
C LYS A 2 18.14 13.41 -20.50
N LYS A 3 17.46 14.38 -19.91
CA LYS A 3 16.04 14.24 -19.52
C LYS A 3 15.20 14.28 -20.81
N ILE A 4 14.65 13.15 -21.20
CA ILE A 4 13.73 13.06 -22.33
C ILE A 4 12.31 13.26 -21.75
N TYR A 5 11.83 14.49 -21.79
CA TYR A 5 10.43 14.80 -21.55
C TYR A 5 9.68 14.77 -22.87
N ASN A 6 8.97 13.70 -23.14
CA ASN A 6 8.06 13.67 -24.27
C ASN A 6 6.67 14.17 -23.81
N LYS A 7 6.42 15.47 -23.94
CA LYS A 7 5.14 16.09 -23.59
C LYS A 7 3.92 15.42 -24.27
N ASN A 8 4.12 14.83 -25.44
CA ASN A 8 3.04 14.18 -26.20
C ASN A 8 2.63 12.82 -25.60
N LEU A 9 3.47 12.20 -24.76
CA LEU A 9 3.12 10.96 -24.06
C LEU A 9 2.16 11.19 -22.88
N TYR A 10 2.05 12.43 -22.38
CA TYR A 10 1.17 12.75 -21.26
C TYR A 10 -0.21 13.22 -21.68
N GLN A 11 -0.40 13.55 -22.97
CA GLN A 11 -1.70 13.94 -23.50
C GLN A 11 -2.33 12.72 -24.19
N ASN A 12 -3.35 12.16 -23.57
CA ASN A 12 -4.21 11.10 -24.11
C ASN A 12 -3.67 9.65 -24.10
N PHE A 13 -2.66 9.32 -23.29
CA PHE A 13 -2.31 7.93 -23.09
C PHE A 13 -3.30 7.28 -22.11
N LYS A 14 -4.24 6.50 -22.62
CA LYS A 14 -5.11 5.64 -21.82
C LYS A 14 -4.83 4.20 -22.22
N SER A 15 -4.26 3.42 -21.30
CA SER A 15 -4.13 1.99 -21.47
C SER A 15 -5.46 1.32 -21.16
N ASP A 16 -5.79 0.25 -21.87
CA ASP A 16 -6.98 -0.59 -21.56
C ASP A 16 -6.91 -1.20 -20.15
N TYR A 17 -5.70 -1.22 -19.56
CA TYR A 17 -5.43 -1.71 -18.22
C TYR A 17 -5.16 -0.59 -17.19
N SER A 18 -5.53 0.65 -17.51
CA SER A 18 -5.34 1.76 -16.57
C SER A 18 -6.43 1.75 -15.50
N PRO A 19 -6.06 1.89 -14.22
CA PRO A 19 -7.02 2.24 -13.19
C PRO A 19 -7.60 3.63 -13.46
N ASP A 20 -8.74 3.92 -12.87
CA ASP A 20 -9.37 5.23 -13.04
C ASP A 20 -8.65 6.29 -12.21
N ASP A 21 -8.20 5.90 -11.01
CA ASP A 21 -7.68 6.84 -10.02
C ASP A 21 -6.76 6.14 -9.02
N PHE A 22 -5.83 6.90 -8.45
CA PHE A 22 -5.10 6.53 -7.25
C PHE A 22 -6.04 6.66 -6.04
N HIS A 23 -6.12 5.60 -5.23
CA HIS A 23 -6.98 5.61 -4.06
C HIS A 23 -6.19 5.95 -2.80
N HIS A 24 -5.29 5.08 -2.35
CA HIS A 24 -4.45 5.34 -1.18
C HIS A 24 -3.11 4.59 -1.23
N ILE A 25 -2.22 5.01 -0.36
CA ILE A 25 -0.96 4.34 -0.06
C ILE A 25 -0.93 3.96 1.41
N ALA A 26 -0.44 2.77 1.71
CA ALA A 26 -0.28 2.30 3.08
C ALA A 26 1.18 2.03 3.41
N PHE A 27 1.60 2.48 4.58
CA PHE A 27 2.92 2.28 5.14
C PHE A 27 2.88 1.49 6.44
N LYS A 28 3.95 0.75 6.69
CA LYS A 28 4.28 0.14 7.98
C LYS A 28 5.53 0.80 8.55
N THR A 29 5.53 1.12 9.83
CA THR A 29 6.69 1.77 10.44
C THR A 29 6.78 1.56 11.94
N THR A 30 8.02 1.44 12.44
CA THR A 30 8.33 1.51 13.88
C THR A 30 8.47 2.96 14.36
N ASN A 31 8.66 3.92 13.43
CA ASN A 31 8.74 5.35 13.72
C ASN A 31 7.39 6.05 13.51
N TYR A 32 6.33 5.44 14.03
CA TYR A 32 4.94 5.81 13.75
C TYR A 32 4.64 7.29 13.91
N LYS A 33 4.94 7.85 15.09
CA LYS A 33 4.67 9.26 15.37
C LYS A 33 5.38 10.20 14.38
N LYS A 34 6.65 9.95 14.10
CA LYS A 34 7.42 10.77 13.15
C LYS A 34 6.86 10.72 11.74
N MET A 35 6.39 9.56 11.30
CA MET A 35 5.80 9.40 9.97
C MET A 35 4.43 10.10 9.89
N VAL A 36 3.62 9.99 10.91
CA VAL A 36 2.34 10.72 10.99
C VAL A 36 2.59 12.23 10.96
N ASP A 37 3.47 12.75 11.82
CA ASP A 37 3.81 14.17 11.88
C ASP A 37 4.39 14.68 10.55
N PHE A 38 5.22 13.86 9.87
CA PHE A 38 5.76 14.20 8.56
C PHE A 38 4.67 14.42 7.51
N TYR A 39 3.74 13.48 7.36
CA TYR A 39 2.69 13.58 6.35
C TYR A 39 1.64 14.64 6.69
N LYS A 40 1.32 14.84 7.99
CA LYS A 40 0.49 15.96 8.43
C LYS A 40 1.09 17.30 8.00
N ASN A 41 2.37 17.50 8.26
CA ASN A 41 3.06 18.74 7.90
C ASN A 41 3.23 18.90 6.39
N LEU A 42 3.53 17.80 5.68
CA LEU A 42 3.75 17.81 4.23
C LEU A 42 2.48 18.24 3.46
N PHE A 43 1.33 17.72 3.87
CA PHE A 43 0.05 17.97 3.18
C PHE A 43 -0.85 18.96 3.90
N GLY A 44 -0.47 19.44 5.08
CA GLY A 44 -1.29 20.34 5.88
C GLY A 44 -2.62 19.73 6.32
N CYS A 45 -2.63 18.42 6.57
CA CYS A 45 -3.86 17.68 6.89
C CYS A 45 -3.87 17.17 8.33
N GLU A 46 -5.08 16.94 8.85
CA GLU A 46 -5.28 16.29 10.14
C GLU A 46 -5.74 14.84 9.97
N PRO A 47 -5.47 13.95 10.95
CA PRO A 47 -5.96 12.60 10.90
C PRO A 47 -7.49 12.54 10.91
N LEU A 48 -8.07 11.79 9.98
CA LEU A 48 -9.48 11.41 10.03
C LEU A 48 -9.74 10.31 11.07
N TYR A 49 -8.74 9.49 11.30
CA TYR A 49 -8.73 8.47 12.33
C TYR A 49 -7.30 8.28 12.84
N GLN A 50 -7.14 8.14 14.14
CA GLN A 50 -5.86 7.84 14.77
C GLN A 50 -6.05 6.96 15.99
N SER A 51 -5.23 5.91 16.07
CA SER A 51 -5.10 5.03 17.22
C SER A 51 -3.62 4.71 17.47
N ASP A 52 -3.33 3.91 18.48
CA ASP A 52 -1.96 3.43 18.72
C ASP A 52 -1.45 2.47 17.63
N LEU A 53 -2.36 1.92 16.81
CA LEU A 53 -2.05 0.91 15.80
C LEU A 53 -2.03 1.46 14.38
N ILE A 54 -2.88 2.44 14.06
CA ILE A 54 -3.04 2.96 12.70
C ILE A 54 -3.54 4.38 12.69
N THR A 55 -3.06 5.16 11.71
CA THR A 55 -3.59 6.50 11.38
C THR A 55 -4.03 6.54 9.93
N PHE A 56 -5.17 7.18 9.68
CA PHE A 56 -5.66 7.53 8.35
C PHE A 56 -5.62 9.05 8.15
N LEU A 57 -4.89 9.47 7.11
CA LEU A 57 -4.78 10.88 6.71
C LEU A 57 -5.45 11.07 5.36
N ALA A 58 -6.15 12.20 5.19
CA ALA A 58 -6.65 12.65 3.91
C ALA A 58 -6.32 14.13 3.71
N TYR A 59 -6.02 14.50 2.48
CA TYR A 59 -5.78 15.88 2.05
C TYR A 59 -6.81 16.34 1.01
N ASP A 60 -7.83 15.54 0.77
CA ASP A 60 -8.96 15.81 -0.13
C ASP A 60 -10.24 15.11 0.39
N ASN A 61 -11.26 14.97 -0.44
CA ASN A 61 -12.56 14.42 -0.06
C ASN A 61 -12.59 12.89 0.06
N GLU A 62 -11.47 12.21 -0.13
CA GLU A 62 -11.40 10.77 0.09
C GLU A 62 -11.34 10.43 1.59
N HIS A 63 -11.89 9.28 1.96
CA HIS A 63 -11.93 8.85 3.35
C HIS A 63 -10.53 8.56 3.94
N HIS A 64 -9.52 8.32 3.10
CA HIS A 64 -8.09 8.41 3.42
C HIS A 64 -7.26 8.29 2.13
N ARG A 65 -6.12 8.98 2.11
CA ARG A 65 -5.11 8.90 1.06
C ARG A 65 -3.82 8.23 1.55
N ILE A 66 -3.60 8.30 2.85
CA ILE A 66 -2.42 7.70 3.48
C ILE A 66 -2.88 6.91 4.70
N ALA A 67 -2.50 5.65 4.76
CA ALA A 67 -2.63 4.80 5.92
C ALA A 67 -1.24 4.54 6.51
N ILE A 68 -1.07 4.70 7.81
CA ILE A 68 0.20 4.48 8.51
C ILE A 68 -0.06 3.48 9.63
N ALA A 69 0.52 2.29 9.51
CA ALA A 69 0.42 1.25 10.52
C ALA A 69 1.65 1.27 11.44
N ASN A 70 1.38 1.26 12.74
CA ASN A 70 2.39 1.19 13.78
C ASN A 70 2.83 -0.26 14.02
N THR A 71 4.04 -0.58 13.63
CA THR A 71 4.61 -1.91 13.82
C THR A 71 5.52 -2.02 15.05
N SER A 72 5.73 -0.94 15.79
CA SER A 72 6.55 -0.96 17.03
C SER A 72 5.97 -1.90 18.09
N GLY A 73 4.64 -1.96 18.22
CA GLY A 73 3.94 -2.85 19.12
C GLY A 73 4.14 -4.34 18.80
N VAL A 74 4.27 -4.68 17.51
CA VAL A 74 4.53 -6.07 17.08
C VAL A 74 5.88 -6.54 17.60
N LEU A 75 6.92 -5.71 17.54
CA LEU A 75 8.24 -6.04 18.10
C LEU A 75 8.21 -6.13 19.62
N ASN A 76 7.43 -5.28 20.27
CA ASN A 76 7.35 -5.23 21.73
C ASN A 76 6.51 -6.38 22.31
N SER A 77 5.52 -6.87 21.57
CA SER A 77 4.69 -8.01 21.99
C SER A 77 5.39 -9.37 21.81
N LEU A 78 6.47 -9.43 21.06
CA LEU A 78 7.24 -10.66 20.87
C LEU A 78 8.03 -10.99 22.15
N ASN A 79 7.85 -12.20 22.67
CA ASN A 79 8.68 -12.70 23.75
C ASN A 79 10.11 -12.99 23.27
N PHE A 80 11.03 -13.24 24.20
CA PHE A 80 12.45 -13.48 23.89
C PHE A 80 12.66 -14.61 22.87
N ILE A 81 11.89 -15.69 22.96
CA ILE A 81 11.98 -16.85 22.09
C ILE A 81 11.54 -16.46 20.66
N GLN A 82 10.43 -15.76 20.54
CA GLN A 82 9.91 -15.29 19.24
C GLN A 82 10.87 -14.31 18.56
N ARG A 83 11.50 -13.41 19.33
CA ARG A 83 12.55 -12.51 18.83
C ARG A 83 13.76 -13.26 18.32
N SER A 84 14.18 -14.32 19.04
CA SER A 84 15.31 -15.17 18.64
C SER A 84 15.00 -15.97 17.37
N ILE A 85 13.80 -16.54 17.27
CA ILE A 85 13.33 -17.25 16.06
C ILE A 85 13.27 -16.27 14.87
N MET A 86 12.79 -15.06 15.06
CA MET A 86 12.71 -14.05 14.02
C MET A 86 14.10 -13.64 13.53
N LYS A 87 15.06 -13.39 14.45
CA LYS A 87 16.47 -13.13 14.10
C LYS A 87 17.09 -14.28 13.33
N PHE A 88 16.82 -15.52 13.73
CA PHE A 88 17.32 -16.71 13.05
C PHE A 88 16.74 -16.87 11.65
N LYS A 89 15.44 -16.57 11.46
CA LYS A 89 14.80 -16.55 10.12
C LYS A 89 15.40 -15.48 9.23
N ILE A 90 15.72 -14.28 9.77
CA ILE A 90 16.41 -13.21 9.05
C ILE A 90 17.80 -13.69 8.63
N PHE A 91 18.54 -14.31 9.54
CA PHE A 91 19.87 -14.87 9.26
C PHE A 91 19.84 -15.93 8.15
N LEU A 92 18.80 -16.77 8.11
CA LEU A 92 18.61 -17.80 7.06
C LEU A 92 18.08 -17.24 5.74
N ASN A 93 18.03 -15.93 5.56
CA ASN A 93 17.54 -15.26 4.35
C ASN A 93 16.12 -15.71 3.91
N LYS A 94 15.31 -16.21 4.85
CA LYS A 94 13.92 -16.52 4.57
C LYS A 94 13.14 -15.22 4.47
N LYS A 95 12.31 -15.09 3.43
CA LYS A 95 11.42 -13.93 3.22
C LYS A 95 10.57 -13.71 4.48
N ILE A 96 10.94 -12.71 5.29
CA ILE A 96 10.11 -12.25 6.40
C ILE A 96 9.36 -11.03 5.87
N PRO A 97 8.05 -10.93 6.09
CA PRO A 97 7.33 -9.71 5.74
C PRO A 97 8.02 -8.52 6.38
N SER A 98 8.39 -7.51 5.58
CA SER A 98 8.98 -6.30 6.10
C SER A 98 8.05 -5.68 7.14
N ILE A 99 8.59 -5.34 8.30
CA ILE A 99 7.87 -4.59 9.34
C ILE A 99 7.91 -3.09 9.09
N GLU A 100 8.70 -2.66 8.11
CA GLU A 100 8.83 -1.25 7.71
C GLU A 100 8.76 -1.09 6.21
N GLY A 101 8.29 0.06 5.77
CA GLY A 101 8.23 0.46 4.38
C GLY A 101 6.82 0.48 3.81
N LEU A 102 6.75 0.41 2.49
CA LEU A 102 5.49 0.35 1.76
C LEU A 102 4.78 -0.97 2.06
N ASP A 103 3.51 -0.88 2.48
CA ASP A 103 2.66 -2.06 2.64
C ASP A 103 1.92 -2.36 1.34
N HIS A 104 1.17 -1.39 0.84
CA HIS A 104 0.49 -1.49 -0.45
C HIS A 104 0.15 -0.12 -1.03
N VAL A 105 -0.17 -0.14 -2.32
CA VAL A 105 -0.79 0.97 -3.05
C VAL A 105 -2.14 0.49 -3.56
N SER A 106 -3.15 1.30 -3.40
CA SER A 106 -4.51 1.02 -3.85
C SER A 106 -4.91 1.95 -4.99
N TYR A 107 -5.56 1.36 -5.98
CA TYR A 107 -6.12 2.06 -7.13
C TYR A 107 -7.61 1.79 -7.24
N ARG A 108 -8.34 2.76 -7.76
CA ARG A 108 -9.77 2.62 -8.04
C ARG A 108 -9.97 2.16 -9.48
N VAL A 109 -10.87 1.21 -9.66
CA VAL A 109 -11.34 0.75 -10.97
C VAL A 109 -12.86 0.69 -10.92
N ASN A 110 -13.52 1.48 -11.74
CA ASN A 110 -14.97 1.54 -11.86
C ASN A 110 -15.38 1.45 -13.35
N PRO A 111 -16.54 0.91 -13.65
CA PRO A 111 -17.46 0.19 -12.78
C PRO A 111 -16.95 -1.22 -12.40
N ILE A 112 -17.74 -1.99 -11.68
CA ILE A 112 -17.33 -3.30 -11.15
C ILE A 112 -17.00 -4.33 -12.26
N ASP A 113 -17.69 -4.30 -13.38
CA ASP A 113 -17.40 -5.11 -14.55
C ASP A 113 -16.00 -4.83 -15.10
N LYS A 114 -15.61 -3.57 -15.26
CA LYS A 114 -14.24 -3.17 -15.61
C LYS A 114 -13.21 -3.71 -14.62
N TRP A 115 -13.57 -3.78 -13.33
CA TRP A 115 -12.69 -4.36 -12.32
C TRP A 115 -12.47 -5.86 -12.55
N PHE A 116 -13.52 -6.61 -12.90
CA PHE A 116 -13.40 -8.03 -13.27
C PHE A 116 -12.54 -8.22 -14.52
N ASP A 117 -12.75 -7.42 -15.56
CA ASP A 117 -11.92 -7.45 -16.77
C ASP A 117 -10.46 -7.19 -16.46
N PHE A 118 -10.18 -6.18 -15.61
CA PHE A 118 -8.84 -5.89 -15.14
C PHE A 118 -8.24 -7.08 -14.37
N TYR A 119 -9.00 -7.68 -13.47
CA TYR A 119 -8.56 -8.83 -12.67
C TYR A 119 -8.24 -10.06 -13.54
N PHE A 120 -9.14 -10.44 -14.44
CA PHE A 120 -8.93 -11.60 -15.30
C PHE A 120 -7.78 -11.37 -16.29
N SER A 121 -7.70 -10.19 -16.89
CA SER A 121 -6.59 -9.81 -17.75
C SER A 121 -5.23 -9.81 -17.02
N ALA A 122 -5.20 -9.38 -15.77
CA ALA A 122 -3.99 -9.46 -14.95
C ALA A 122 -3.56 -10.92 -14.75
N LYS A 123 -4.51 -11.83 -14.49
CA LYS A 123 -4.23 -13.27 -14.34
C LYS A 123 -3.71 -13.88 -15.64
N GLU A 124 -4.29 -13.56 -16.79
CA GLU A 124 -3.84 -14.04 -18.10
C GLU A 124 -2.40 -13.58 -18.41
N ARG A 125 -2.00 -12.41 -17.92
CA ARG A 125 -0.62 -11.91 -18.01
C ARG A 125 0.33 -12.49 -16.95
N GLY A 126 -0.12 -13.49 -16.17
CA GLY A 126 0.69 -14.14 -15.14
C GLY A 126 0.78 -13.42 -13.79
N LEU A 127 0.01 -12.34 -13.61
CA LEU A 127 -0.08 -11.62 -12.34
C LEU A 127 -1.10 -12.33 -11.43
N ASN A 128 -0.61 -13.12 -10.49
CA ASN A 128 -1.48 -13.81 -9.55
C ASN A 128 -1.67 -12.97 -8.28
N PRO A 129 -2.91 -12.63 -7.91
CA PRO A 129 -3.17 -11.91 -6.67
C PRO A 129 -2.81 -12.80 -5.47
N LEU A 130 -2.21 -12.22 -4.44
CA LEU A 130 -1.90 -12.91 -3.19
C LEU A 130 -3.17 -13.29 -2.43
N TRP A 131 -4.12 -12.42 -2.46
CA TRP A 131 -5.45 -12.58 -1.89
C TRP A 131 -6.36 -11.48 -2.44
N THR A 132 -7.65 -11.78 -2.47
CA THR A 132 -8.67 -10.82 -2.86
C THR A 132 -9.59 -10.61 -1.67
N ILE A 133 -9.83 -9.35 -1.32
CA ILE A 133 -10.87 -8.98 -0.36
C ILE A 133 -11.95 -8.26 -1.15
N ASN A 134 -13.19 -8.67 -0.91
CA ASN A 134 -14.36 -7.91 -1.27
C ASN A 134 -14.97 -7.33 0.02
N PRO A 135 -14.48 -6.22 0.55
CA PRO A 135 -15.20 -5.49 1.56
C PRO A 135 -16.46 -4.94 0.91
N VAL A 136 -17.58 -4.95 1.61
CA VAL A 136 -18.93 -4.61 1.13
C VAL A 136 -19.01 -3.24 0.41
N SER A 137 -17.98 -2.43 0.49
CA SER A 137 -17.89 -1.10 -0.14
C SER A 137 -16.68 -0.86 -1.05
N TYR A 138 -15.63 -1.71 -1.03
CA TYR A 138 -14.42 -1.49 -1.83
C TYR A 138 -13.74 -2.82 -2.18
N THR A 139 -13.37 -2.99 -3.46
CA THR A 139 -12.55 -4.11 -3.91
C THR A 139 -11.07 -3.73 -3.84
N HIS A 140 -10.31 -4.46 -3.04
CA HIS A 140 -8.85 -4.33 -2.99
C HIS A 140 -8.18 -5.52 -3.66
N LEU A 141 -7.22 -5.24 -4.50
CA LEU A 141 -6.35 -6.24 -5.11
C LEU A 141 -4.92 -6.01 -4.61
N ARG A 142 -4.37 -7.00 -3.92
CA ARG A 142 -2.98 -6.99 -3.52
C ARG A 142 -2.18 -7.96 -4.38
N ALA A 143 -1.24 -7.45 -5.15
CA ALA A 143 -0.27 -8.25 -5.90
C ALA A 143 1.09 -8.20 -5.21
N HIS A 144 1.81 -9.31 -5.20
CA HIS A 144 3.22 -9.34 -4.85
C HIS A 144 4.05 -9.33 -6.13
N GLU A 145 5.11 -8.53 -6.16
CA GLU A 145 6.17 -8.73 -7.13
C GLU A 145 6.85 -10.05 -6.78
N THR A 146 6.71 -11.02 -7.68
CA THR A 146 7.47 -12.27 -7.60
C THR A 146 8.82 -12.05 -8.26
N ASN A 147 9.87 -11.96 -7.46
CA ASN A 147 11.23 -12.20 -7.93
C ASN A 147 11.49 -13.70 -7.99
#